data_03cf58d8cb52cfb976ae8321c176ec79
#
_entry.id   03cf58d8cb52cfb976ae8321c176ec79
#
_cell.length_a   1.000
_cell.length_b   1.000
_cell.length_c   1.000
_cell.angle_alpha   90.00
_cell.angle_beta   90.00
_cell.angle_gamma   90.00
#
_symmetry.space_group_name_H-M   'P 1'
#
loop_
_entity.id
_entity.type
_entity.pdbx_description
1 polymer ?
#
loop_
_entity_poly.entity_id
_entity_poly.type
_entity_poly.pdbx_seq_one_letter_code
_entity_poly.pdbx_strand_id
1 'polypeptide(L)'
;TTLVDELLKQSGVFRENQEVAERVMDSNDIEKERGITILSKNTAITYKGTKINIIDTPGHADFGGEVERVLKMVNGVILVVDAFEGVMPQTKFVLMKALDLKLPVIVCVNKVDRPEARPNEVVDEVLELFMDLDASDEQLDCPFLFASARDGYAVREIHDLVNNKKDMTPLFETILDYIPAPEGDPEAPTQVLISTIDYN
;
A
#
# COMPACT_ATOMS: atom_id res chain seq x y z
N THR A 1 7.00 -2.91 2.56
CA THR A 1 7.41 -2.72 3.98
C THR A 1 7.97 -1.33 4.24
N THR A 2 8.98 -0.83 3.48
CA THR A 2 9.58 0.51 3.70
C THR A 2 8.54 1.65 3.71
N LEU A 3 7.52 1.60 2.85
CA LEU A 3 6.43 2.58 2.85
C LEU A 3 5.62 2.50 4.15
N VAL A 4 5.35 1.30 4.64
CA VAL A 4 4.62 1.09 5.91
C VAL A 4 5.43 1.61 7.09
N ASP A 5 6.73 1.32 7.13
CA ASP A 5 7.63 1.85 8.16
C ASP A 5 7.61 3.38 8.20
N GLU A 6 7.61 4.02 7.04
CA GLU A 6 7.59 5.48 6.95
C GLU A 6 6.24 6.07 7.38
N LEU A 7 5.13 5.42 7.03
CA LEU A 7 3.81 5.81 7.53
C LEU A 7 3.73 5.67 9.06
N LEU A 8 4.29 4.62 9.64
CA LEU A 8 4.37 4.44 11.09
C LEU A 8 5.18 5.56 11.75
N LYS A 9 6.34 5.90 11.21
CA LYS A 9 7.20 6.98 11.74
C LYS A 9 6.46 8.32 11.74
N GLN A 10 5.87 8.70 10.61
CA GLN A 10 5.24 10.01 10.44
C GLN A 10 3.86 10.13 11.09
N SER A 11 3.20 9.02 11.42
CA SER A 11 1.94 9.04 12.17
C SER A 11 2.09 9.31 13.67
N GLY A 12 3.33 9.41 14.19
CA GLY A 12 3.61 9.66 15.59
C GLY A 12 3.43 8.43 16.52
N VAL A 13 3.36 7.22 15.96
CA VAL A 13 3.29 5.97 16.73
C VAL A 13 4.56 5.75 17.57
N PHE A 14 5.70 6.20 17.06
CA PHE A 14 6.98 6.14 17.76
C PHE A 14 7.27 7.44 18.54
N ARG A 15 7.89 7.32 19.73
CA ARG A 15 8.36 8.49 20.49
C ARG A 15 9.51 9.17 19.75
N GLU A 16 9.60 10.51 19.83
CA GLU A 16 10.59 11.35 19.13
C GLU A 16 12.06 10.90 19.29
N ASN A 17 12.41 10.15 20.33
CA ASN A 17 13.76 9.66 20.61
C ASN A 17 13.91 8.14 20.49
N GLN A 18 12.96 7.45 19.88
CA GLN A 18 13.05 6.01 19.71
C GLN A 18 13.79 5.70 18.41
N GLU A 19 14.98 5.09 18.51
CA GLU A 19 15.64 4.49 17.34
C GLU A 19 14.76 3.37 16.80
N VAL A 20 14.20 3.60 15.63
CA VAL A 20 13.35 2.61 14.93
C VAL A 20 14.25 1.87 13.95
N ALA A 21 14.40 0.57 14.16
CA ALA A 21 15.13 -0.26 13.20
C ALA A 21 14.48 -0.20 11.82
N GLU A 22 15.25 -0.28 10.76
CA GLU A 22 14.72 -0.44 9.42
C GLU A 22 13.89 -1.72 9.34
N ARG A 23 12.75 -1.67 8.62
CA ARG A 23 11.83 -2.81 8.42
C ARG A 23 11.28 -3.37 9.74
N VAL A 24 10.76 -2.48 10.58
CA VAL A 24 10.19 -2.81 11.90
C VAL A 24 9.18 -3.97 11.84
N MET A 25 8.45 -4.07 10.75
CA MET A 25 7.43 -5.11 10.55
C MET A 25 8.03 -6.48 10.22
N ASP A 26 9.24 -6.57 9.68
CA ASP A 26 9.88 -7.84 9.32
C ASP A 26 10.56 -8.46 10.54
N SER A 27 9.80 -9.23 11.32
CA SER A 27 10.26 -9.84 12.57
C SER A 27 10.90 -11.22 12.39
N ASN A 28 10.65 -11.91 11.28
CA ASN A 28 11.17 -13.25 11.00
C ASN A 28 12.63 -13.17 10.51
N ASP A 29 13.50 -14.05 11.02
CA ASP A 29 14.92 -14.08 10.66
C ASP A 29 15.12 -14.30 9.15
N ILE A 30 14.29 -15.11 8.51
CA ILE A 30 14.34 -15.36 7.05
C ILE A 30 13.97 -14.09 6.26
N GLU A 31 12.98 -13.33 6.72
CA GLU A 31 12.58 -12.06 6.09
C GLU A 31 13.71 -11.02 6.19
N LYS A 32 14.38 -10.94 7.35
CA LYS A 32 15.54 -10.06 7.57
C LYS A 32 16.72 -10.44 6.70
N GLU A 33 17.04 -11.74 6.62
CA GLU A 33 18.16 -12.26 5.84
C GLU A 33 17.94 -12.03 4.34
N ARG A 34 16.73 -12.32 3.83
CA ARG A 34 16.41 -12.21 2.40
C ARG A 34 15.98 -10.81 1.99
N GLY A 35 15.65 -9.94 2.93
CA GLY A 35 15.15 -8.59 2.66
C GLY A 35 13.78 -8.57 1.96
N ILE A 36 12.93 -9.58 2.18
CA ILE A 36 11.57 -9.68 1.60
C ILE A 36 10.54 -9.99 2.68
N THR A 37 9.32 -9.48 2.52
CA THR A 37 8.17 -9.85 3.36
C THR A 37 7.63 -11.20 2.90
N ILE A 38 7.46 -12.15 3.80
CA ILE A 38 6.96 -13.50 3.51
C ILE A 38 5.52 -13.65 4.01
N LEU A 39 5.23 -13.16 5.21
CA LEU A 39 3.90 -13.21 5.82
C LEU A 39 3.27 -11.83 5.86
N SER A 40 1.97 -11.77 5.63
CA SER A 40 1.21 -10.53 5.79
C SER A 40 1.23 -10.08 7.25
N LYS A 41 1.42 -8.77 7.45
CA LYS A 41 1.54 -8.16 8.76
C LYS A 41 0.53 -7.05 8.92
N ASN A 42 -0.15 -7.04 10.06
CA ASN A 42 -1.13 -6.04 10.39
C ASN A 42 -0.55 -5.02 11.38
N THR A 43 -0.75 -3.75 11.09
CA THR A 43 -0.44 -2.65 12.00
C THR A 43 -1.53 -1.59 11.92
N ALA A 44 -1.53 -0.66 12.85
CA ALA A 44 -2.50 0.43 12.89
C ALA A 44 -1.82 1.75 13.20
N ILE A 45 -2.28 2.80 12.53
CA ILE A 45 -1.90 4.17 12.80
C ILE A 45 -3.15 5.00 13.08
N THR A 46 -2.98 6.15 13.70
CA THR A 46 -4.05 7.13 13.85
C THR A 46 -3.64 8.42 13.17
N TYR A 47 -4.46 8.88 12.22
CA TYR A 47 -4.24 10.14 11.52
C TYR A 47 -5.51 10.99 11.57
N LYS A 48 -5.40 12.24 12.05
CA LYS A 48 -6.53 13.17 12.23
C LYS A 48 -7.73 12.53 12.96
N GLY A 49 -7.47 11.70 13.97
CA GLY A 49 -8.51 11.03 14.75
C GLY A 49 -9.11 9.79 14.12
N THR A 50 -8.72 9.45 12.88
CA THR A 50 -9.15 8.23 12.19
C THR A 50 -8.12 7.13 12.36
N LYS A 51 -8.56 5.96 12.79
CA LYS A 51 -7.73 4.76 12.85
C LYS A 51 -7.63 4.13 11.46
N ILE A 52 -6.41 3.95 10.96
CA ILE A 52 -6.11 3.29 9.70
C ILE A 52 -5.40 1.98 10.02
N ASN A 53 -6.03 0.85 9.70
CA ASN A 53 -5.39 -0.46 9.80
C ASN A 53 -4.68 -0.75 8.47
N ILE A 54 -3.40 -1.09 8.55
CA ILE A 54 -2.54 -1.35 7.39
C ILE A 54 -2.13 -2.82 7.44
N ILE A 55 -2.35 -3.52 6.32
CA ILE A 55 -1.86 -4.89 6.14
C ILE A 55 -0.77 -4.84 5.07
N ASP A 56 0.47 -5.08 5.49
CA ASP A 56 1.62 -5.22 4.58
C ASP A 56 1.62 -6.64 4.02
N THR A 57 1.57 -6.76 2.70
CA THR A 57 1.48 -8.06 2.00
C THR A 57 2.81 -8.41 1.34
N PRO A 58 3.15 -9.73 1.25
CA PRO A 58 4.30 -10.13 0.46
C PRO A 58 4.14 -9.71 -1.01
N GLY A 59 5.24 -9.18 -1.58
CA GLY A 59 5.28 -8.76 -2.98
C GLY A 59 5.76 -9.84 -3.95
N HIS A 60 6.04 -11.06 -3.47
CA HIS A 60 6.57 -12.13 -4.30
C HIS A 60 5.47 -13.03 -4.87
N ALA A 61 5.62 -13.48 -6.12
CA ALA A 61 4.61 -14.29 -6.82
C ALA A 61 4.22 -15.59 -6.11
N ASP A 62 5.14 -16.15 -5.32
CA ASP A 62 4.92 -17.41 -4.61
C ASP A 62 3.88 -17.31 -3.48
N PHE A 63 3.51 -16.09 -3.07
CA PHE A 63 2.59 -15.82 -1.96
C PHE A 63 1.19 -15.34 -2.39
N GLY A 64 0.77 -15.66 -3.61
CA GLY A 64 -0.51 -15.22 -4.17
C GLY A 64 -1.74 -15.58 -3.32
N GLY A 65 -1.73 -16.74 -2.67
CA GLY A 65 -2.82 -17.17 -1.77
C GLY A 65 -2.96 -16.30 -0.52
N GLU A 66 -1.83 -15.80 0.01
CA GLU A 66 -1.81 -14.88 1.14
C GLU A 66 -2.43 -13.53 0.74
N VAL A 67 -2.04 -13.00 -0.42
CA VAL A 67 -2.56 -11.75 -0.96
C VAL A 67 -4.07 -11.84 -1.19
N GLU A 68 -4.56 -12.92 -1.81
CA GLU A 68 -5.99 -13.11 -2.07
C GLU A 68 -6.82 -13.16 -0.78
N ARG A 69 -6.30 -13.79 0.26
CA ARG A 69 -6.94 -13.83 1.57
C ARG A 69 -7.04 -12.44 2.20
N VAL A 70 -5.95 -11.68 2.15
CA VAL A 70 -5.89 -10.32 2.71
C VAL A 70 -6.85 -9.37 1.99
N LEU A 71 -6.91 -9.42 0.66
CA LEU A 71 -7.78 -8.54 -0.13
C LEU A 71 -9.27 -8.68 0.23
N LYS A 72 -9.70 -9.83 0.76
CA LYS A 72 -11.08 -10.02 1.24
C LYS A 72 -11.39 -9.36 2.60
N MET A 73 -10.37 -8.84 3.28
CA MET A 73 -10.49 -8.27 4.63
C MET A 73 -10.29 -6.75 4.67
N VAL A 74 -10.03 -6.13 3.52
CA VAL A 74 -9.68 -4.70 3.45
C VAL A 74 -10.74 -3.88 2.72
N ASN A 75 -10.76 -2.58 2.98
CA ASN A 75 -11.67 -1.63 2.36
C ASN A 75 -11.10 -0.93 1.14
N GLY A 76 -9.81 -1.05 0.90
CA GLY A 76 -9.11 -0.49 -0.24
C GLY A 76 -7.67 -0.97 -0.32
N VAL A 77 -7.00 -0.64 -1.40
CA VAL A 77 -5.66 -1.11 -1.74
C VAL A 77 -4.76 0.06 -2.10
N ILE A 78 -3.54 0.07 -1.60
CA ILE A 78 -2.47 0.89 -2.12
C ILE A 78 -1.60 -0.01 -3.00
N LEU A 79 -1.70 0.15 -4.32
CA LEU A 79 -0.89 -0.55 -5.29
C LEU A 79 0.45 0.16 -5.43
N VAL A 80 1.51 -0.42 -4.87
CA VAL A 80 2.85 0.16 -4.91
C VAL A 80 3.59 -0.35 -6.14
N VAL A 81 3.99 0.56 -7.03
CA VAL A 81 4.71 0.26 -8.26
C VAL A 81 6.07 0.95 -8.24
N ASP A 82 7.13 0.25 -8.62
CA ASP A 82 8.48 0.81 -8.70
C ASP A 82 8.57 1.78 -9.89
N ALA A 83 9.04 3.01 -9.66
CA ALA A 83 9.15 4.05 -10.69
C ALA A 83 10.15 3.72 -11.81
N PHE A 84 11.01 2.74 -11.64
CA PHE A 84 11.96 2.26 -12.66
C PHE A 84 11.50 0.96 -13.31
N GLU A 85 11.15 -0.06 -12.51
CA GLU A 85 10.75 -1.38 -13.02
C GLU A 85 9.38 -1.36 -13.69
N GLY A 86 8.46 -0.50 -13.22
CA GLY A 86 7.11 -0.40 -13.75
C GLY A 86 6.23 -1.59 -13.35
N VAL A 87 5.33 -1.97 -14.26
CA VAL A 87 4.37 -3.05 -14.04
C VAL A 87 5.05 -4.40 -14.11
N MET A 88 4.93 -5.17 -13.03
CA MET A 88 5.47 -6.53 -12.89
C MET A 88 4.32 -7.57 -12.90
N PRO A 89 4.58 -8.86 -13.14
CA PRO A 89 3.54 -9.90 -13.10
C PRO A 89 2.75 -9.92 -11.79
N GLN A 90 3.41 -9.64 -10.66
CA GLN A 90 2.77 -9.52 -9.35
C GLN A 90 1.82 -8.34 -9.28
N THR A 91 2.19 -7.20 -9.88
CA THR A 91 1.33 -6.01 -9.98
C THR A 91 0.03 -6.36 -10.69
N LYS A 92 0.12 -7.06 -11.82
CA LYS A 92 -1.04 -7.53 -12.59
C LYS A 92 -1.93 -8.46 -11.76
N PHE A 93 -1.35 -9.43 -11.06
CA PHE A 93 -2.11 -10.36 -10.22
C PHE A 93 -2.89 -9.65 -9.10
N VAL A 94 -2.22 -8.78 -8.36
CA VAL A 94 -2.83 -8.05 -7.24
C VAL A 94 -3.92 -7.09 -7.74
N LEU A 95 -3.65 -6.35 -8.82
CA LEU A 95 -4.63 -5.43 -9.39
C LEU A 95 -5.87 -6.17 -9.91
N MET A 96 -5.70 -7.27 -10.64
CA MET A 96 -6.81 -8.10 -11.12
C MET A 96 -7.72 -8.52 -9.95
N LYS A 97 -7.13 -9.05 -8.87
CA LYS A 97 -7.90 -9.47 -7.68
C LYS A 97 -8.59 -8.31 -6.96
N ALA A 98 -7.95 -7.14 -6.88
CA ALA A 98 -8.55 -5.95 -6.29
C ALA A 98 -9.74 -5.44 -7.12
N LEU A 99 -9.62 -5.42 -8.45
CA LEU A 99 -10.69 -5.04 -9.37
C LEU A 99 -11.88 -6.00 -9.33
N ASP A 100 -11.63 -7.32 -9.29
CA ASP A 100 -12.65 -8.37 -9.14
C ASP A 100 -13.49 -8.17 -7.87
N LEU A 101 -12.83 -7.77 -6.78
CA LEU A 101 -13.47 -7.47 -5.49
C LEU A 101 -14.06 -6.05 -5.42
N LYS A 102 -13.93 -5.26 -6.47
CA LYS A 102 -14.38 -3.85 -6.56
C LYS A 102 -13.79 -2.97 -5.44
N LEU A 103 -12.56 -3.27 -5.02
CA LEU A 103 -11.87 -2.47 -4.03
C LEU A 103 -11.38 -1.16 -4.65
N PRO A 104 -11.52 -0.02 -3.95
CA PRO A 104 -10.85 1.22 -4.34
C PRO A 104 -9.34 1.01 -4.35
N VAL A 105 -8.69 1.48 -5.42
CA VAL A 105 -7.24 1.35 -5.60
C VAL A 105 -6.60 2.73 -5.63
N ILE A 106 -5.61 2.97 -4.78
CA ILE A 106 -4.70 4.10 -4.84
C ILE A 106 -3.40 3.60 -5.45
N VAL A 107 -2.93 4.21 -6.53
CA VAL A 107 -1.66 3.84 -7.14
C VAL A 107 -0.55 4.70 -6.56
N CYS A 108 0.47 4.08 -5.97
CA CYS A 108 1.65 4.75 -5.43
C CYS A 108 2.88 4.36 -6.25
N VAL A 109 3.32 5.25 -7.13
CA VAL A 109 4.57 5.12 -7.89
C VAL A 109 5.72 5.49 -6.96
N ASN A 110 6.40 4.47 -6.43
CA ASN A 110 7.43 4.60 -5.41
C ASN A 110 8.84 4.55 -6.00
N LYS A 111 9.82 5.01 -5.22
CA LYS A 111 11.24 5.10 -5.58
C LYS A 111 11.51 6.12 -6.69
N VAL A 112 10.75 7.22 -6.71
CA VAL A 112 10.97 8.33 -7.66
C VAL A 112 12.27 9.09 -7.42
N ASP A 113 12.96 8.80 -6.32
CA ASP A 113 14.30 9.31 -5.97
C ASP A 113 15.43 8.67 -6.80
N ARG A 114 15.17 7.55 -7.48
CA ARG A 114 16.17 6.87 -8.30
C ARG A 114 16.50 7.67 -9.56
N PRO A 115 17.79 7.75 -9.96
CA PRO A 115 18.19 8.46 -11.18
C PRO A 115 17.51 7.92 -12.46
N GLU A 116 17.23 6.63 -12.50
CA GLU A 116 16.60 5.94 -13.62
C GLU A 116 15.08 5.93 -13.56
N ALA A 117 14.48 6.61 -12.57
CA ALA A 117 13.01 6.65 -12.43
C ALA A 117 12.35 7.30 -13.65
N ARG A 118 11.28 6.66 -14.14
CA ARG A 118 10.47 7.07 -15.29
C ARG A 118 8.98 7.13 -14.93
N PRO A 119 8.59 7.97 -13.96
CA PRO A 119 7.25 7.94 -13.38
C PRO A 119 6.12 8.18 -14.39
N ASN A 120 6.31 9.02 -15.41
CA ASN A 120 5.31 9.24 -16.46
C ASN A 120 5.00 7.95 -17.24
N GLU A 121 6.05 7.26 -17.68
CA GLU A 121 5.91 6.00 -18.43
C GLU A 121 5.27 4.92 -17.56
N VAL A 122 5.60 4.87 -16.27
CA VAL A 122 5.00 3.91 -15.33
C VAL A 122 3.52 4.19 -15.11
N VAL A 123 3.09 5.45 -15.08
CA VAL A 123 1.65 5.80 -15.04
C VAL A 123 0.95 5.25 -16.28
N ASP A 124 1.52 5.44 -17.46
CA ASP A 124 0.94 4.93 -18.71
C ASP A 124 0.86 3.39 -18.70
N GLU A 125 1.92 2.69 -18.26
CA GLU A 125 1.92 1.23 -18.09
C GLU A 125 0.83 0.74 -17.13
N VAL A 126 0.61 1.44 -16.02
CA VAL A 126 -0.43 1.08 -15.06
C VAL A 126 -1.81 1.32 -15.65
N LEU A 127 -2.04 2.42 -16.34
CA LEU A 127 -3.32 2.70 -17.01
C LEU A 127 -3.62 1.68 -18.13
N GLU A 128 -2.61 1.30 -18.93
CA GLU A 128 -2.72 0.20 -19.88
C GLU A 128 -3.11 -1.11 -19.21
N LEU A 129 -2.51 -1.41 -18.05
CA LEU A 129 -2.86 -2.60 -17.28
C LEU A 129 -4.31 -2.57 -16.78
N PHE A 130 -4.81 -1.43 -16.30
CA PHE A 130 -6.22 -1.30 -15.93
C PHE A 130 -7.15 -1.58 -17.12
N MET A 131 -6.81 -1.04 -18.31
CA MET A 131 -7.58 -1.29 -19.53
C MET A 131 -7.52 -2.76 -19.95
N ASP A 132 -6.36 -3.40 -19.89
CA ASP A 132 -6.18 -4.82 -20.18
C ASP A 132 -6.98 -5.74 -19.26
N LEU A 133 -7.31 -5.26 -18.06
CA LEU A 133 -8.10 -5.96 -17.05
C LEU A 133 -9.58 -5.58 -17.08
N ASP A 134 -10.04 -4.89 -18.15
CA ASP A 134 -11.43 -4.46 -18.33
C ASP A 134 -11.96 -3.61 -17.14
N ALA A 135 -11.10 -2.76 -16.57
CA ALA A 135 -11.48 -1.86 -15.50
C ALA A 135 -12.59 -0.89 -15.93
N SER A 136 -13.54 -0.61 -15.05
CA SER A 136 -14.58 0.40 -15.29
C SER A 136 -14.01 1.82 -15.28
N ASP A 137 -14.76 2.77 -15.83
CA ASP A 137 -14.38 4.19 -15.82
C ASP A 137 -14.14 4.70 -14.39
N GLU A 138 -14.95 4.25 -13.42
CA GLU A 138 -14.77 4.58 -12.00
C GLU A 138 -13.46 4.03 -11.43
N GLN A 139 -13.06 2.83 -11.85
CA GLN A 139 -11.80 2.22 -11.43
C GLN A 139 -10.60 2.88 -12.09
N LEU A 140 -10.75 3.35 -13.34
CA LEU A 140 -9.71 4.11 -14.06
C LEU A 140 -9.48 5.51 -13.48
N ASP A 141 -10.50 6.12 -12.86
CA ASP A 141 -10.41 7.42 -12.16
C ASP A 141 -9.80 7.29 -10.75
N CYS A 142 -8.82 6.40 -10.60
CA CYS A 142 -8.13 6.18 -9.34
C CYS A 142 -7.02 7.21 -9.10
N PRO A 143 -6.77 7.62 -7.84
CA PRO A 143 -5.70 8.55 -7.53
C PRO A 143 -4.31 7.93 -7.72
N PHE A 144 -3.42 8.71 -8.31
CA PHE A 144 -1.99 8.42 -8.42
C PHE A 144 -1.22 9.30 -7.45
N LEU A 145 -0.18 8.72 -6.85
CA LEU A 145 0.78 9.41 -5.98
C LEU A 145 2.20 9.00 -6.38
N PHE A 146 3.13 9.92 -6.17
CA PHE A 146 4.54 9.72 -6.46
C PHE A 146 5.34 9.84 -5.16
N ALA A 147 6.09 8.80 -4.80
CA ALA A 147 6.70 8.71 -3.49
C ALA A 147 8.15 8.26 -3.52
N SER A 148 8.91 8.70 -2.53
CA SER A 148 10.11 8.03 -2.06
C SER A 148 9.89 7.60 -0.62
N ALA A 149 9.57 6.34 -0.41
CA ALA A 149 9.42 5.78 0.93
C ALA A 149 10.73 5.83 1.72
N ARG A 150 11.87 5.76 1.04
CA ARG A 150 13.20 5.89 1.66
C ARG A 150 13.44 7.30 2.20
N ASP A 151 13.10 8.32 1.41
CA ASP A 151 13.34 9.73 1.75
C ASP A 151 12.15 10.36 2.49
N GLY A 152 11.05 9.62 2.70
CA GLY A 152 9.94 9.98 3.57
C GLY A 152 8.97 11.00 3.00
N TYR A 153 8.76 11.05 1.68
CA TYR A 153 7.80 11.98 1.07
C TYR A 153 6.90 11.33 0.01
N ALA A 154 5.74 11.95 -0.18
CA ALA A 154 4.84 11.69 -1.30
C ALA A 154 4.29 13.00 -1.87
N VAL A 155 3.98 13.01 -3.16
CA VAL A 155 3.34 14.13 -3.85
C VAL A 155 2.21 13.61 -4.74
N ARG A 156 1.24 14.48 -5.05
CA ARG A 156 0.10 14.13 -5.93
C ARG A 156 0.42 14.33 -7.41
N GLU A 157 1.32 15.24 -7.72
CA GLU A 157 1.67 15.61 -9.10
C GLU A 157 3.17 15.43 -9.34
N ILE A 158 3.52 14.97 -10.54
CA ILE A 158 4.93 14.75 -10.91
C ILE A 158 5.75 16.05 -10.83
N HIS A 159 5.16 17.18 -11.21
CA HIS A 159 5.86 18.46 -11.16
C HIS A 159 6.24 18.91 -9.74
N ASP A 160 5.50 18.41 -8.73
CA ASP A 160 5.81 18.68 -7.32
C ASP A 160 7.09 17.96 -6.83
N LEU A 161 7.55 16.95 -7.56
CA LEU A 161 8.82 16.27 -7.26
C LEU A 161 10.03 17.22 -7.28
N VAL A 162 9.92 18.38 -7.91
CA VAL A 162 11.01 19.36 -7.96
C VAL A 162 11.06 20.23 -6.70
N ASN A 163 9.89 20.68 -6.19
CA ASN A 163 9.84 21.76 -5.19
C ASN A 163 9.00 21.47 -3.94
N ASN A 164 8.18 20.41 -3.93
CA ASN A 164 7.18 20.16 -2.87
C ASN A 164 7.41 18.87 -2.09
N LYS A 165 8.62 18.34 -2.06
CA LYS A 165 8.98 17.16 -1.27
C LYS A 165 9.02 17.52 0.22
N LYS A 166 8.03 17.07 0.98
CA LYS A 166 7.94 17.37 2.43
C LYS A 166 7.86 16.10 3.27
N ASP A 167 6.71 15.42 3.21
CA ASP A 167 6.35 14.29 4.06
C ASP A 167 5.32 13.40 3.36
N MET A 168 4.78 12.42 4.08
CA MET A 168 3.74 11.49 3.59
C MET A 168 2.31 12.05 3.72
N THR A 169 2.12 13.30 4.11
CA THR A 169 0.78 13.91 4.23
C THR A 169 -0.10 13.71 3.00
N PRO A 170 0.38 13.89 1.74
CA PRO A 170 -0.45 13.64 0.57
C PRO A 170 -1.00 12.21 0.49
N LEU A 171 -0.23 11.21 0.93
CA LEU A 171 -0.69 9.83 0.96
C LEU A 171 -1.73 9.60 2.07
N PHE A 172 -1.50 10.11 3.28
CA PHE A 172 -2.49 10.02 4.36
C PHE A 172 -3.82 10.68 3.98
N GLU A 173 -3.79 11.88 3.42
CA GLU A 173 -4.99 12.59 2.98
C GLU A 173 -5.74 11.80 1.90
N THR A 174 -5.01 11.27 0.91
CA THR A 174 -5.63 10.48 -0.17
C THR A 174 -6.28 9.20 0.37
N ILE A 175 -5.68 8.54 1.38
CA ILE A 175 -6.29 7.38 2.04
C ILE A 175 -7.63 7.77 2.68
N LEU A 176 -7.66 8.88 3.45
CA LEU A 176 -8.88 9.33 4.12
C LEU A 176 -9.98 9.76 3.14
N ASP A 177 -9.60 10.40 2.05
CA ASP A 177 -10.53 10.95 1.06
C ASP A 177 -11.12 9.87 0.15
N TYR A 178 -10.34 8.83 -0.16
CA TYR A 178 -10.68 7.89 -1.23
C TYR A 178 -11.11 6.49 -0.73
N ILE A 179 -10.54 6.00 0.37
CA ILE A 179 -10.89 4.68 0.90
C ILE A 179 -12.05 4.81 1.90
N PRO A 180 -13.20 4.16 1.65
CA PRO A 180 -14.35 4.25 2.55
C PRO A 180 -14.07 3.55 3.89
N ALA A 181 -14.73 4.03 4.93
CA ALA A 181 -14.76 3.34 6.22
C ALA A 181 -15.45 1.97 6.08
N PRO A 182 -15.14 1.00 6.95
CA PRO A 182 -15.87 -0.27 6.99
C PRO A 182 -17.35 -0.04 7.20
N GLU A 183 -18.18 -0.75 6.42
CA GLU A 183 -19.63 -0.78 6.63
C GLU A 183 -19.96 -1.71 7.79
N GLY A 184 -20.93 -1.35 8.61
CA GLY A 184 -21.41 -2.17 9.70
C GLY A 184 -22.28 -1.39 10.70
N ASP A 185 -23.02 -2.13 11.48
CA ASP A 185 -23.79 -1.59 12.59
C ASP A 185 -23.02 -1.84 13.91
N PRO A 186 -22.50 -0.79 14.58
CA PRO A 186 -21.74 -0.96 15.82
C PRO A 186 -22.59 -1.53 16.97
N GLU A 187 -23.93 -1.43 16.90
CA GLU A 187 -24.86 -1.96 17.90
C GLU A 187 -25.28 -3.43 17.60
N ALA A 188 -24.89 -3.97 16.44
CA ALA A 188 -25.20 -5.35 16.08
C ALA A 188 -24.41 -6.36 16.96
N PRO A 189 -24.92 -7.59 17.11
CA PRO A 189 -24.18 -8.65 17.79
C PRO A 189 -22.80 -8.89 17.16
N THR A 190 -21.81 -9.15 18.01
CA THR A 190 -20.43 -9.43 17.55
C THR A 190 -20.40 -10.58 16.56
N GLN A 191 -19.78 -10.35 15.40
CA GLN A 191 -19.50 -11.37 14.39
C GLN A 191 -18.00 -11.54 14.25
N VAL A 192 -17.53 -12.78 14.16
CA VAL A 192 -16.11 -13.11 14.00
C VAL A 192 -15.96 -14.04 12.81
N LEU A 193 -15.15 -13.60 11.83
CA LEU A 193 -14.75 -14.44 10.70
C LEU A 193 -13.40 -15.10 11.02
N ILE A 194 -13.40 -16.44 11.09
CA ILE A 194 -12.16 -17.23 11.26
C ILE A 194 -11.55 -17.44 9.87
N SER A 195 -10.41 -16.83 9.61
CA SER A 195 -9.73 -16.87 8.30
C SER A 195 -8.57 -17.86 8.23
N THR A 196 -8.03 -18.30 9.38
CA THR A 196 -6.90 -19.25 9.45
C THR A 196 -7.03 -20.13 10.68
N ILE A 197 -6.66 -21.41 10.53
CA ILE A 197 -6.56 -22.38 11.62
C ILE A 197 -5.14 -22.94 11.56
N ASP A 198 -4.36 -22.74 12.62
CA ASP A 198 -3.04 -23.36 12.80
C ASP A 198 -3.14 -24.52 13.78
N TYR A 199 -2.40 -25.59 13.51
CA TYR A 199 -2.25 -26.75 14.40
C TYR A 199 -0.87 -26.72 15.02
N ASN A 200 -0.82 -26.83 16.35
CA ASN A 200 0.43 -27.05 17.10
C ASN A 200 0.78 -28.55 17.15
#